data_69c51003465ddf4101871ef02228ee77
#
_entry.id   69c51003465ddf4101871ef02228ee77
#
_cell.length_a   1.000
_cell.length_b   1.000
_cell.length_c   1.000
_cell.angle_alpha   90.00
_cell.angle_beta   90.00
_cell.angle_gamma   90.00
#
_symmetry.space_group_name_H-M   'P 1'
#
loop_
_entity.id
_entity.type
_entity.pdbx_description
1 polymer ?
#
loop_
_entity_poly.entity_id
_entity_poly.type
_entity_poly.pdbx_seq_one_letter_code
_entity_poly.pdbx_strand_id
1 'polypeptide(L)'
;MDAASAAGIDRAPFELFLIEEAALLDQRRFRDWMALFTEDGTYWVPAEPDQESPFNQASLFYDDRDLMKTRIDRLEHPRIHIQTPPSRTAHLIGNTIVETADEAAGEFLIGSTVIMVEYRDEQQRLFAGRQRHRLRRDGDSFRIVQKRVDLINCDGAFEAMAVPI
;
A
#
# COMPACT_ATOMS: atom_id res chain seq x y z
N MET A 1 -9.04 9.41 19.56
CA MET A 1 -9.21 10.21 18.32
C MET A 1 -10.68 10.15 17.94
N ASP A 2 -11.38 11.28 18.04
CA ASP A 2 -12.84 11.31 17.85
C ASP A 2 -13.21 11.30 16.37
N ALA A 3 -14.12 10.41 15.99
CA ALA A 3 -14.70 10.33 14.64
C ALA A 3 -15.44 11.63 14.19
N ALA A 4 -15.65 12.55 15.09
CA ALA A 4 -16.30 13.83 14.81
C ALA A 4 -15.41 14.84 14.05
N SER A 5 -14.11 14.62 13.99
CA SER A 5 -13.15 15.55 13.37
C SER A 5 -13.01 15.36 11.84
N ALA A 6 -13.46 14.25 11.29
CA ALA A 6 -13.32 13.96 9.85
C ALA A 6 -14.41 14.60 8.96
N ALA A 7 -15.54 15.02 9.58
CA ALA A 7 -16.64 15.65 8.85
C ALA A 7 -16.28 17.09 8.46
N GLY A 8 -16.02 17.31 7.18
CA GLY A 8 -15.69 18.63 6.62
C GLY A 8 -14.26 18.77 6.10
N ILE A 9 -13.43 17.75 6.25
CA ILE A 9 -12.08 17.75 5.67
C ILE A 9 -12.16 17.47 4.18
N ASP A 10 -11.50 18.31 3.39
CA ASP A 10 -11.36 18.06 1.96
C ASP A 10 -10.51 16.81 1.72
N ARG A 11 -11.09 15.82 1.08
CA ARG A 11 -10.40 14.57 0.77
C ARG A 11 -9.56 14.60 -0.50
N ALA A 12 -9.74 15.64 -1.34
CA ALA A 12 -9.06 15.71 -2.62
C ALA A 12 -7.52 15.61 -2.53
N PRO A 13 -6.84 16.25 -1.55
CA PRO A 13 -5.39 16.08 -1.40
C PRO A 13 -4.97 14.63 -1.08
N PHE A 14 -5.79 13.90 -0.31
CA PHE A 14 -5.53 12.51 0.01
C PHE A 14 -5.76 11.60 -1.19
N GLU A 15 -6.86 11.83 -1.93
CA GLU A 15 -7.13 11.10 -3.18
C GLU A 15 -5.97 11.26 -4.17
N LEU A 16 -5.50 12.48 -4.35
CA LEU A 16 -4.36 12.75 -5.24
C LEU A 16 -3.11 12.00 -4.78
N PHE A 17 -2.79 12.04 -3.48
CA PHE A 17 -1.63 11.33 -2.93
C PHE A 17 -1.70 9.82 -3.19
N LEU A 18 -2.87 9.20 -2.97
CA LEU A 18 -3.07 7.77 -3.22
C LEU A 18 -2.96 7.41 -4.71
N ILE A 19 -3.44 8.27 -5.60
CA ILE A 19 -3.32 8.08 -7.05
C ILE A 19 -1.86 8.19 -7.47
N GLU A 20 -1.12 9.17 -6.96
CA GLU A 20 0.32 9.34 -7.23
C GLU A 20 1.13 8.15 -6.71
N GLU A 21 0.83 7.65 -5.51
CA GLU A 21 1.43 6.43 -4.97
C GLU A 21 1.21 5.23 -5.91
N ALA A 22 -0.02 5.01 -6.33
CA ALA A 22 -0.37 3.93 -7.25
C ALA A 22 0.37 4.06 -8.60
N ALA A 23 0.50 5.28 -9.11
CA ALA A 23 1.24 5.54 -10.35
C ALA A 23 2.73 5.17 -10.23
N LEU A 24 3.36 5.41 -9.08
CA LEU A 24 4.74 4.98 -8.85
C LEU A 24 4.88 3.46 -8.92
N LEU A 25 3.94 2.72 -8.34
CA LEU A 25 3.92 1.26 -8.40
C LEU A 25 3.72 0.75 -9.84
N ASP A 26 2.80 1.33 -10.59
CA ASP A 26 2.53 0.96 -11.98
C ASP A 26 3.70 1.28 -12.91
N GLN A 27 4.47 2.31 -12.61
CA GLN A 27 5.69 2.69 -13.32
C GLN A 27 6.92 1.90 -12.87
N ARG A 28 6.77 0.97 -11.92
CA ARG A 28 7.87 0.22 -11.29
C ARG A 28 8.93 1.11 -10.65
N ARG A 29 8.55 2.29 -10.18
CA ARG A 29 9.40 3.23 -9.45
C ARG A 29 9.38 2.88 -7.95
N PHE A 30 9.79 1.67 -7.62
CA PHE A 30 9.66 1.12 -6.26
C PHE A 30 10.50 1.88 -5.23
N ARG A 31 11.66 2.43 -5.61
CA ARG A 31 12.49 3.24 -4.70
C ARG A 31 11.82 4.56 -4.36
N ASP A 32 11.18 5.20 -5.33
CA ASP A 32 10.40 6.41 -5.10
C ASP A 32 9.16 6.11 -4.25
N TRP A 33 8.52 4.96 -4.47
CA TRP A 33 7.43 4.49 -3.63
C TRP A 33 7.88 4.29 -2.18
N MET A 34 9.00 3.60 -1.93
CA MET A 34 9.57 3.42 -0.59
C MET A 34 9.90 4.78 0.06
N ALA A 35 10.34 5.76 -0.71
CA ALA A 35 10.65 7.10 -0.21
C ALA A 35 9.43 7.88 0.30
N LEU A 36 8.21 7.45 -0.03
CA LEU A 36 6.98 8.02 0.53
C LEU A 36 6.77 7.65 2.00
N PHE A 37 7.40 6.58 2.47
CA PHE A 37 7.28 6.13 3.86
C PHE A 37 8.16 6.95 4.80
N THR A 38 7.70 7.13 6.03
CA THR A 38 8.56 7.63 7.12
C THR A 38 9.68 6.64 7.41
N GLU A 39 10.71 7.04 8.15
CA GLU A 39 11.84 6.15 8.48
C GLU A 39 11.39 4.90 9.25
N ASP A 40 10.38 5.05 10.11
CA ASP A 40 9.76 3.98 10.88
C ASP A 40 8.49 3.41 10.19
N GLY A 41 8.27 3.76 8.93
CA GLY A 41 7.09 3.37 8.18
C GLY A 41 7.02 1.87 7.91
N THR A 42 5.80 1.34 7.82
CA THR A 42 5.54 -0.08 7.59
C THR A 42 4.56 -0.33 6.46
N TYR A 43 4.79 -1.40 5.71
CA TYR A 43 3.89 -1.95 4.70
C TYR A 43 3.37 -3.30 5.18
N TRP A 44 2.05 -3.41 5.34
CA TRP A 44 1.43 -4.58 5.92
C TRP A 44 0.29 -5.12 5.05
N VAL A 45 0.40 -6.39 4.68
CA VAL A 45 -0.66 -7.15 4.01
C VAL A 45 -0.96 -8.36 4.88
N PRO A 46 -2.06 -8.35 5.66
CA PRO A 46 -2.46 -9.47 6.51
C PRO A 46 -2.72 -10.74 5.71
N ALA A 47 -2.52 -11.90 6.34
CA ALA A 47 -2.83 -13.22 5.77
C ALA A 47 -4.19 -13.77 6.24
N GLU A 48 -4.79 -13.14 7.23
CA GLU A 48 -6.08 -13.55 7.79
C GLU A 48 -7.07 -12.38 7.75
N PRO A 49 -8.36 -12.65 7.50
CA PRO A 49 -9.39 -11.63 7.61
C PRO A 49 -9.39 -11.02 9.03
N ASP A 50 -9.55 -9.69 9.09
CA ASP A 50 -9.63 -8.95 10.35
C ASP A 50 -8.43 -9.11 11.29
N GLN A 51 -7.26 -9.47 10.76
CA GLN A 51 -6.04 -9.61 11.55
C GLN A 51 -5.73 -8.29 12.29
N GLU A 52 -5.72 -8.35 13.62
CA GLU A 52 -5.57 -7.15 14.46
C GLU A 52 -4.09 -6.74 14.65
N SER A 53 -3.18 -7.70 14.60
CA SER A 53 -1.76 -7.47 14.87
C SER A 53 -0.86 -8.27 13.93
N PRO A 54 0.22 -7.66 13.41
CA PRO A 54 1.21 -8.38 12.63
C PRO A 54 2.11 -9.28 13.49
N PHE A 55 2.06 -9.15 14.82
CA PHE A 55 2.97 -9.86 15.73
C PHE A 55 2.43 -11.20 16.22
N ASN A 56 1.13 -11.41 16.16
CA ASN A 56 0.47 -12.61 16.71
C ASN A 56 0.18 -13.68 15.67
N GLN A 57 0.26 -13.31 14.38
CA GLN A 57 -0.07 -14.17 13.25
C GLN A 57 0.86 -13.86 12.08
N ALA A 58 1.05 -14.83 11.18
CA ALA A 58 1.77 -14.58 9.94
C ALA A 58 1.05 -13.56 9.05
N SER A 59 1.81 -12.81 8.29
CA SER A 59 1.32 -11.87 7.29
C SER A 59 1.85 -12.24 5.91
N LEU A 60 1.15 -11.83 4.85
CA LEU A 60 1.69 -11.93 3.50
C LEU A 60 2.88 -10.99 3.33
N PHE A 61 2.75 -9.77 3.85
CA PHE A 61 3.84 -8.79 3.98
C PHE A 61 3.71 -8.07 5.31
N TYR A 62 4.83 -7.93 6.01
CA TYR A 62 4.98 -6.97 7.10
C TYR A 62 6.41 -6.44 7.04
N ASP A 63 6.58 -5.37 6.30
CA ASP A 63 7.86 -4.86 5.92
C ASP A 63 8.10 -3.49 6.57
N ASP A 64 9.20 -3.35 7.29
CA ASP A 64 9.81 -2.06 7.59
C ASP A 64 10.61 -1.55 6.38
N ARG A 65 11.23 -0.40 6.47
CA ARG A 65 11.98 0.18 5.35
C ARG A 65 13.18 -0.67 4.93
N ASP A 66 13.85 -1.35 5.85
CA ASP A 66 14.99 -2.21 5.52
C ASP A 66 14.54 -3.43 4.73
N LEU A 67 13.43 -4.03 5.12
CA LEU A 67 12.85 -5.16 4.39
C LEU A 67 12.26 -4.73 3.04
N MET A 68 11.60 -3.57 2.96
CA MET A 68 11.17 -2.98 1.69
C MET A 68 12.35 -2.83 0.73
N LYS A 69 13.46 -2.27 1.21
CA LYS A 69 14.68 -2.10 0.42
C LYS A 69 15.21 -3.43 -0.09
N THR A 70 15.26 -4.45 0.77
CA THR A 70 15.71 -5.79 0.39
C THR A 70 14.83 -6.40 -0.70
N ARG A 71 13.50 -6.24 -0.60
CA ARG A 71 12.58 -6.73 -1.63
C ARG A 71 12.72 -5.97 -2.94
N ILE A 72 12.90 -4.65 -2.89
CA ILE A 72 13.11 -3.81 -4.08
C ILE A 72 14.43 -4.18 -4.77
N ASP A 73 15.50 -4.36 -4.01
CA ASP A 73 16.79 -4.81 -4.53
C ASP A 73 16.65 -6.15 -5.30
N ARG A 74 15.81 -7.06 -4.79
CA ARG A 74 15.49 -8.31 -5.49
C ARG A 74 14.68 -8.08 -6.76
N LEU A 75 13.65 -7.24 -6.73
CA LEU A 75 12.81 -6.94 -7.90
C LEU A 75 13.62 -6.31 -9.04
N GLU A 76 14.64 -5.52 -8.71
CA GLU A 76 15.51 -4.84 -9.67
C GLU A 76 16.71 -5.69 -10.10
N HIS A 77 16.94 -6.83 -9.46
CA HIS A 77 18.09 -7.68 -9.79
C HIS A 77 17.92 -8.33 -11.16
N PRO A 78 18.91 -8.19 -12.08
CA PRO A 78 18.77 -8.62 -13.48
C PRO A 78 18.63 -10.14 -13.65
N ARG A 79 18.92 -10.95 -12.64
CA ARG A 79 18.83 -12.42 -12.66
C ARG A 79 17.64 -12.98 -11.89
N ILE A 80 16.66 -12.15 -11.52
CA ILE A 80 15.53 -12.63 -10.75
C ILE A 80 14.46 -13.25 -11.68
N HIS A 81 14.27 -14.56 -11.58
CA HIS A 81 13.35 -15.32 -12.45
C HIS A 81 11.88 -14.96 -12.24
N ILE A 82 11.47 -14.60 -11.02
CA ILE A 82 10.08 -14.24 -10.72
C ILE A 82 9.62 -12.92 -11.35
N GLN A 83 10.57 -12.12 -11.87
CA GLN A 83 10.31 -10.87 -12.57
C GLN A 83 10.92 -10.85 -13.97
N THR A 84 11.12 -12.02 -14.58
CA THR A 84 11.53 -12.19 -15.97
C THR A 84 10.48 -13.02 -16.71
N PRO A 85 9.61 -12.41 -17.53
CA PRO A 85 9.46 -10.97 -17.77
C PRO A 85 8.89 -10.22 -16.54
N PRO A 86 9.10 -8.88 -16.46
CA PRO A 86 8.59 -8.11 -15.34
C PRO A 86 7.06 -8.01 -15.34
N SER A 87 6.47 -7.98 -14.15
CA SER A 87 5.04 -7.72 -13.99
C SER A 87 4.69 -6.33 -14.50
N ARG A 88 3.60 -6.24 -15.24
CA ARG A 88 2.93 -4.98 -15.60
C ARG A 88 1.67 -4.88 -14.76
N THR A 89 1.46 -3.75 -14.13
CA THR A 89 0.33 -3.56 -13.23
C THR A 89 -0.48 -2.32 -13.58
N ALA A 90 -1.73 -2.34 -13.21
CA ALA A 90 -2.61 -1.19 -13.21
C ALA A 90 -3.40 -1.18 -11.89
N HIS A 91 -3.29 -0.10 -11.14
CA HIS A 91 -4.05 0.12 -9.91
C HIS A 91 -5.24 1.03 -10.16
N LEU A 92 -6.37 0.68 -9.59
CA LEU A 92 -7.55 1.54 -9.46
C LEU A 92 -7.79 1.80 -7.97
N ILE A 93 -7.74 3.07 -7.57
CA ILE A 93 -8.01 3.51 -6.20
C ILE A 93 -9.36 4.22 -6.20
N GLY A 94 -10.22 3.86 -5.27
CA GLY A 94 -11.55 4.47 -5.16
C GLY A 94 -12.14 4.37 -3.76
N ASN A 95 -13.36 4.88 -3.60
CA ASN A 95 -14.08 4.87 -2.32
C ASN A 95 -13.25 5.48 -1.17
N THR A 96 -12.53 6.55 -1.45
CA THR A 96 -11.65 7.19 -0.49
C THR A 96 -12.46 7.92 0.58
N ILE A 97 -12.14 7.64 1.83
CA ILE A 97 -12.73 8.31 3.00
C ILE A 97 -11.64 8.75 3.98
N VAL A 98 -11.88 9.86 4.66
CA VAL A 98 -11.09 10.25 5.82
C VAL A 98 -11.72 9.57 7.04
N GLU A 99 -11.08 8.54 7.57
CA GLU A 99 -11.60 7.80 8.73
C GLU A 99 -11.36 8.60 10.02
N THR A 100 -10.15 9.10 10.20
CA THR A 100 -9.81 10.00 11.32
C THR A 100 -8.84 11.09 10.85
N ALA A 101 -8.87 12.22 11.52
CA ALA A 101 -7.95 13.31 11.28
C ALA A 101 -7.62 14.05 12.56
N ASP A 102 -6.34 14.34 12.75
CA ASP A 102 -5.82 15.27 13.73
C ASP A 102 -5.02 16.35 12.98
N GLU A 103 -5.67 17.43 12.61
CA GLU A 103 -5.03 18.50 11.85
C GLU A 103 -3.93 19.22 12.65
N ALA A 104 -4.08 19.29 13.97
CA ALA A 104 -3.09 19.92 14.84
C ALA A 104 -1.79 19.09 14.89
N ALA A 105 -1.91 17.77 14.97
CA ALA A 105 -0.78 16.85 14.90
C ALA A 105 -0.33 16.57 13.46
N GLY A 106 -1.15 16.88 12.46
CA GLY A 106 -0.90 16.55 11.06
C GLY A 106 -0.96 15.05 10.78
N GLU A 107 -1.83 14.32 11.50
CA GLU A 107 -1.98 12.87 11.37
C GLU A 107 -3.37 12.51 10.88
N PHE A 108 -3.43 11.57 9.93
CA PHE A 108 -4.65 11.20 9.23
C PHE A 108 -4.72 9.68 9.03
N LEU A 109 -5.93 9.12 9.12
CA LEU A 109 -6.21 7.75 8.70
C LEU A 109 -7.17 7.79 7.52
N ILE A 110 -6.70 7.30 6.38
CA ILE A 110 -7.41 7.32 5.11
C ILE A 110 -7.75 5.89 4.72
N GLY A 111 -9.03 5.62 4.53
CA GLY A 111 -9.52 4.36 3.98
C GLY A 111 -9.81 4.49 2.48
N SER A 112 -9.55 3.42 1.73
CA SER A 112 -9.93 3.35 0.31
C SER A 112 -10.05 1.89 -0.15
N THR A 113 -10.57 1.70 -1.35
CA THR A 113 -10.58 0.40 -2.04
C THR A 113 -9.51 0.39 -3.11
N VAL A 114 -8.78 -0.70 -3.22
CA VAL A 114 -7.79 -0.92 -4.28
C VAL A 114 -8.18 -2.12 -5.12
N ILE A 115 -8.03 -1.98 -6.43
CA ILE A 115 -8.03 -3.08 -7.38
C ILE A 115 -6.73 -2.98 -8.17
N MET A 116 -5.95 -4.05 -8.17
CA MET A 116 -4.73 -4.16 -8.98
C MET A 116 -4.89 -5.30 -9.97
N VAL A 117 -4.65 -5.00 -11.24
CA VAL A 117 -4.49 -6.01 -12.28
C VAL A 117 -3.01 -6.18 -12.55
N GLU A 118 -2.53 -7.41 -12.48
CA GLU A 118 -1.15 -7.78 -12.83
C GLU A 118 -1.16 -8.66 -14.06
N TYR A 119 -0.32 -8.33 -15.03
CA TYR A 119 -0.06 -9.17 -16.19
C TYR A 119 1.42 -9.57 -16.23
N ARG A 120 1.67 -10.86 -16.28
CA ARG A 120 3.00 -11.42 -16.41
C ARG A 120 2.92 -12.81 -17.05
N ASP A 121 3.82 -13.09 -18.00
CA ASP A 121 3.98 -14.41 -18.61
C ASP A 121 2.66 -14.98 -19.17
N GLU A 122 1.95 -14.16 -19.95
CA GLU A 122 0.65 -14.46 -20.57
C GLU A 122 -0.49 -14.73 -19.58
N GLN A 123 -0.28 -14.46 -18.30
CA GLN A 123 -1.30 -14.61 -17.26
C GLN A 123 -1.68 -13.25 -16.67
N GLN A 124 -2.98 -13.03 -16.54
CA GLN A 124 -3.53 -11.87 -15.86
C GLN A 124 -4.14 -12.29 -14.53
N ARG A 125 -3.75 -11.60 -13.46
CA ARG A 125 -4.30 -11.79 -12.12
C ARG A 125 -4.95 -10.50 -11.63
N LEU A 126 -6.00 -10.66 -10.83
CA LEU A 126 -6.70 -9.55 -10.19
C LEU A 126 -6.55 -9.68 -8.68
N PHE A 127 -6.10 -8.60 -8.06
CA PHE A 127 -6.07 -8.45 -6.61
C PHE A 127 -6.99 -7.31 -6.22
N ALA A 128 -7.81 -7.52 -5.21
CA ALA A 128 -8.72 -6.51 -4.72
C ALA A 128 -8.77 -6.53 -3.20
N GLY A 129 -8.93 -5.37 -2.60
CA GLY A 129 -9.01 -5.26 -1.16
C GLY A 129 -9.32 -3.86 -0.67
N ARG A 130 -9.32 -3.74 0.63
CA ARG A 130 -9.40 -2.45 1.30
C ARG A 130 -8.05 -2.05 1.80
N GLN A 131 -7.72 -0.78 1.66
CA GLN A 131 -6.46 -0.27 2.18
C GLN A 131 -6.72 0.85 3.18
N ARG A 132 -5.82 0.97 4.13
CA ARG A 132 -5.74 2.06 5.09
C ARG A 132 -4.35 2.63 5.08
N HIS A 133 -4.28 3.94 4.90
CA HIS A 133 -3.06 4.71 5.00
C HIS A 133 -3.10 5.56 6.25
N ARG A 134 -2.17 5.31 7.17
CA ARG A 134 -1.86 6.27 8.21
C ARG A 134 -0.84 7.24 7.64
N LEU A 135 -1.26 8.49 7.49
CA LEU A 135 -0.47 9.54 6.86
C LEU A 135 -0.05 10.58 7.88
N ARG A 136 1.14 11.13 7.68
CA ARG A 136 1.65 12.30 8.41
C ARG A 136 1.91 13.41 7.42
N ARG A 137 1.51 14.63 7.76
CA ARG A 137 1.76 15.82 6.92
C ARG A 137 3.26 16.05 6.77
N ASP A 138 3.69 16.35 5.56
CA ASP A 138 5.06 16.69 5.20
C ASP A 138 5.03 17.85 4.19
N GLY A 139 5.12 19.11 4.70
CA GLY A 139 4.92 20.29 3.87
C GLY A 139 3.52 20.32 3.27
N ASP A 140 3.46 20.45 1.95
CA ASP A 140 2.20 20.45 1.19
C ASP A 140 1.71 19.03 0.81
N SER A 141 2.41 18.00 1.23
CA SER A 141 2.10 16.60 0.94
C SER A 141 2.06 15.75 2.21
N PHE A 142 2.25 14.45 2.07
CA PHE A 142 2.17 13.49 3.16
C PHE A 142 3.31 12.48 3.08
N ARG A 143 3.57 11.82 4.22
CA ARG A 143 4.36 10.59 4.30
C ARG A 143 3.53 9.46 4.88
N ILE A 144 3.82 8.24 4.45
CA ILE A 144 3.13 7.04 4.91
C ILE A 144 3.79 6.53 6.18
N VAL A 145 3.06 6.56 7.29
CA VAL A 145 3.47 5.92 8.55
C VAL A 145 3.17 4.44 8.52
N GLN A 146 2.01 4.07 7.97
CA GLN A 146 1.67 2.69 7.69
C GLN A 146 0.73 2.62 6.50
N LYS A 147 1.03 1.71 5.57
CA LYS A 147 0.10 1.24 4.55
C LYS A 147 -0.34 -0.18 4.90
N ARG A 148 -1.63 -0.37 5.12
CA ARG A 148 -2.24 -1.70 5.31
C ARG A 148 -3.14 -2.01 4.13
N VAL A 149 -3.00 -3.21 3.57
CA VAL A 149 -3.87 -3.70 2.48
C VAL A 149 -4.49 -5.03 2.88
N ASP A 150 -5.79 -5.03 3.12
CA ASP A 150 -6.58 -6.21 3.45
C ASP A 150 -7.16 -6.78 2.15
N LEU A 151 -6.50 -7.77 1.56
CA LEU A 151 -7.00 -8.46 0.38
C LEU A 151 -8.24 -9.28 0.73
N ILE A 152 -9.25 -9.27 -0.15
CA ILE A 152 -10.49 -10.03 0.09
C ILE A 152 -10.27 -11.55 0.08
N ASN A 153 -9.18 -12.02 -0.50
CA ASN A 153 -8.80 -13.43 -0.58
C ASN A 153 -7.46 -13.72 0.14
N CYS A 154 -7.14 -12.95 1.19
CA CYS A 154 -5.85 -13.05 1.88
C CYS A 154 -5.55 -14.45 2.46
N ASP A 155 -6.58 -15.21 2.85
CA ASP A 155 -6.52 -16.56 3.36
C ASP A 155 -6.72 -17.64 2.28
N GLY A 156 -6.88 -17.22 1.02
CA GLY A 156 -7.05 -18.13 -0.11
C GLY A 156 -5.72 -18.67 -0.64
N ALA A 157 -5.79 -19.72 -1.46
CA ALA A 157 -4.66 -20.22 -2.21
C ALA A 157 -4.46 -19.38 -3.48
N PHE A 158 -3.35 -18.67 -3.56
CA PHE A 158 -2.91 -17.97 -4.77
C PHE A 158 -1.39 -17.97 -4.85
N GLU A 159 -0.86 -17.81 -6.06
CA GLU A 159 0.58 -17.69 -6.23
C GLU A 159 1.12 -16.41 -5.56
N ALA A 160 2.32 -16.50 -5.02
CA ALA A 160 2.95 -15.40 -4.32
C ALA A 160 2.92 -14.10 -5.15
N MET A 161 2.54 -13.03 -4.50
CA MET A 161 2.60 -11.68 -5.06
C MET A 161 4.04 -11.16 -4.92
N ALA A 162 4.69 -10.87 -6.05
CA ALA A 162 6.08 -10.43 -6.05
C ALA A 162 6.22 -8.91 -5.95
N VAL A 163 5.25 -8.17 -6.49
CA VAL A 163 5.23 -6.70 -6.50
C VAL A 163 4.30 -6.16 -5.41
N PRO A 164 4.59 -4.97 -4.86
CA PRO A 164 3.68 -4.33 -3.90
C PRO A 164 2.33 -3.95 -4.53
N ILE A 165 1.29 -3.94 -3.69
CA ILE A 165 -0.06 -3.49 -4.03
C ILE A 165 -0.43 -2.27 -3.22
#